data_ee3cf9056fe90184725201fd6916765b
#
_entry.id   ee3cf9056fe90184725201fd6916765b
#
_cell.length_a   1.000
_cell.length_b   1.000
_cell.length_c   1.000
_cell.angle_alpha   90.00
_cell.angle_beta   90.00
_cell.angle_gamma   90.00
#
_symmetry.space_group_name_H-M   'P 1'
#
loop_
_entity.id
_entity.type
_entity.pdbx_description
1 polymer ?
#
loop_
_entity_poly.entity_id
_entity_poly.type
_entity_poly.pdbx_seq_one_letter_code
_entity_poly.pdbx_strand_id
1 'polypeptide(L)'
;MPDNENATCDVLVIGGGGAGLAAAIEAQTSGATTILIEKNDTLGGTTAWSIGSFTATGTPQQQKAGIDDSTDAHFDDMPKFAGPDAGRDNPILRRLFVDNANDTLRWLMSMGVEFFGPMPEPPHTKPRMHNVLPNSRAYIR
;
A
#
# COMPACT_ATOMS: atom_id res chain seq x y z
N MET A 1 10.48 41.52 1.88
CA MET A 1 10.55 40.15 1.32
C MET A 1 10.66 39.24 2.53
N PRO A 2 9.87 38.20 2.68
CA PRO A 2 10.09 37.27 3.77
C PRO A 2 11.48 36.67 3.62
N ASP A 3 12.22 36.57 4.71
CA ASP A 3 13.53 35.96 4.77
C ASP A 3 13.43 34.55 4.16
N ASN A 4 14.31 34.25 3.19
CA ASN A 4 14.46 32.91 2.66
C ASN A 4 15.03 32.01 3.77
N GLU A 5 14.16 31.51 4.65
CA GLU A 5 14.56 30.46 5.59
C GLU A 5 14.80 29.18 4.78
N ASN A 6 16.06 28.84 4.59
CA ASN A 6 16.45 27.58 4.00
C ASN A 6 16.11 26.46 5.01
N ALA A 7 15.07 25.69 4.73
CA ALA A 7 14.80 24.48 5.49
C ALA A 7 15.82 23.39 5.10
N THR A 8 16.39 22.72 6.09
CA THR A 8 17.31 21.59 5.91
C THR A 8 16.66 20.32 6.43
N CYS A 9 16.89 19.21 5.77
CA CYS A 9 16.41 17.88 6.17
C CYS A 9 17.38 16.79 5.70
N ASP A 10 17.30 15.63 6.34
CA ASP A 10 18.02 14.43 5.90
C ASP A 10 17.31 13.77 4.72
N VAL A 11 15.98 13.80 4.71
CA VAL A 11 15.14 13.21 3.66
C VAL A 11 14.08 14.20 3.19
N LEU A 12 14.08 14.49 1.89
CA LEU A 12 13.03 15.25 1.23
C LEU A 12 12.13 14.31 0.42
N VAL A 13 10.86 14.23 0.78
CA VAL A 13 9.84 13.45 0.05
C VAL A 13 9.03 14.39 -0.83
N ILE A 14 8.96 14.10 -2.13
CA ILE A 14 8.20 14.88 -3.11
C ILE A 14 6.95 14.09 -3.52
N GLY A 15 5.79 14.58 -3.11
CA GLY A 15 4.47 14.00 -3.37
C GLY A 15 3.89 13.28 -2.15
N GLY A 16 2.71 13.70 -1.73
CA GLY A 16 1.98 13.21 -0.55
C GLY A 16 0.94 12.12 -0.86
N GLY A 17 1.15 11.32 -1.91
CA GLY A 17 0.37 10.10 -2.15
C GLY A 17 0.80 8.95 -1.23
N GLY A 18 0.16 7.77 -1.32
CA GLY A 18 0.45 6.63 -0.44
C GLY A 18 1.92 6.24 -0.36
N ALA A 19 2.63 6.23 -1.49
CA ALA A 19 4.06 5.91 -1.50
C ALA A 19 4.91 6.98 -0.78
N GLY A 20 4.61 8.27 -1.00
CA GLY A 20 5.33 9.35 -0.36
C GLY A 20 5.06 9.40 1.14
N LEU A 21 3.82 9.17 1.56
CA LEU A 21 3.47 9.09 2.98
C LEU A 21 4.19 7.93 3.67
N ALA A 22 4.22 6.74 3.04
CA ALA A 22 4.95 5.60 3.58
C ALA A 22 6.46 5.90 3.71
N ALA A 23 7.06 6.49 2.67
CA ALA A 23 8.47 6.86 2.70
C ALA A 23 8.79 7.90 3.80
N ALA A 24 7.90 8.90 3.98
CA ALA A 24 8.08 9.92 5.02
C ALA A 24 7.97 9.33 6.43
N ILE A 25 7.00 8.43 6.65
CA ILE A 25 6.81 7.74 7.94
C ILE A 25 8.04 6.89 8.28
N GLU A 26 8.50 6.08 7.32
CA GLU A 26 9.66 5.21 7.53
C GLU A 26 10.95 6.02 7.77
N ALA A 27 11.18 7.09 7.02
CA ALA A 27 12.31 7.97 7.25
C ALA A 27 12.28 8.60 8.65
N GLN A 28 11.14 9.14 9.06
CA GLN A 28 10.96 9.73 10.37
C GLN A 28 11.09 8.69 11.50
N THR A 29 10.52 7.51 11.33
CA THR A 29 10.62 6.41 12.31
C THR A 29 12.06 5.92 12.47
N SER A 30 12.86 6.03 11.41
CA SER A 30 14.30 5.74 11.42
C SER A 30 15.15 6.87 12.02
N GLY A 31 14.53 7.96 12.49
CA GLY A 31 15.19 9.08 13.16
C GLY A 31 15.67 10.20 12.22
N ALA A 32 15.33 10.15 10.92
CA ALA A 32 15.71 11.19 9.98
C ALA A 32 14.80 12.43 10.09
N THR A 33 15.39 13.62 10.02
CA THR A 33 14.64 14.88 9.83
C THR A 33 14.02 14.86 8.44
N THR A 34 12.69 14.78 8.37
CA THR A 34 11.97 14.55 7.11
C THR A 34 11.08 15.74 6.75
N ILE A 35 11.17 16.19 5.50
CA ILE A 35 10.25 17.17 4.91
C ILE A 35 9.48 16.48 3.78
N LEU A 36 8.15 16.57 3.81
CA LEU A 36 7.29 16.15 2.71
C LEU A 36 6.68 17.38 2.04
N ILE A 37 6.79 17.47 0.72
CA ILE A 37 6.15 18.52 -0.07
C ILE A 37 5.11 17.91 -1.01
N GLU A 38 3.95 18.57 -1.10
CA GLU A 38 2.83 18.19 -1.98
C GLU A 38 2.41 19.42 -2.78
N LYS A 39 2.08 19.25 -4.06
CA LYS A 39 1.67 20.34 -4.95
C LYS A 39 0.22 20.79 -4.75
N ASN A 40 -0.62 19.89 -4.20
CA ASN A 40 -2.02 20.18 -3.91
C ASN A 40 -2.20 20.61 -2.45
N ASP A 41 -3.33 21.22 -2.14
CA ASP A 41 -3.67 21.68 -0.81
C ASP A 41 -3.96 20.52 0.18
N THR A 42 -4.07 19.28 -0.32
CA THR A 42 -4.38 18.09 0.46
C THR A 42 -3.48 16.92 0.08
N LEU A 43 -3.13 16.13 1.10
CA LEU A 43 -2.41 14.86 0.92
C LEU A 43 -3.32 13.77 0.33
N GLY A 44 -2.71 12.69 -0.15
CA GLY A 44 -3.37 11.46 -0.53
C GLY A 44 -3.23 11.08 -1.99
N GLY A 45 -3.11 12.04 -2.89
CA GLY A 45 -2.95 11.77 -4.32
C GLY A 45 -3.99 10.77 -4.83
N THR A 46 -3.61 9.90 -5.75
CA THR A 46 -4.48 8.84 -6.32
C THR A 46 -4.94 7.83 -5.25
N THR A 47 -4.16 7.62 -4.19
CA THR A 47 -4.53 6.71 -3.09
C THR A 47 -5.85 7.13 -2.44
N ALA A 48 -6.05 8.43 -2.18
CA ALA A 48 -7.28 8.94 -1.57
C ALA A 48 -8.51 8.84 -2.50
N TRP A 49 -8.31 8.70 -3.80
CA TRP A 49 -9.37 8.57 -4.80
C TRP A 49 -9.63 7.13 -5.23
N SER A 50 -8.81 6.18 -4.78
CA SER A 50 -8.98 4.76 -5.09
C SER A 50 -10.16 4.15 -4.34
N ILE A 51 -10.53 2.92 -4.69
CA ILE A 51 -11.47 2.10 -3.91
C ILE A 51 -10.87 1.77 -2.54
N GLY A 52 -9.53 1.72 -2.44
CA GLY A 52 -8.81 1.43 -1.21
C GLY A 52 -8.65 -0.05 -0.92
N SER A 53 -8.85 -0.90 -1.92
CA SER A 53 -8.58 -2.34 -1.77
C SER A 53 -7.09 -2.61 -1.61
N PHE A 54 -6.78 -3.54 -0.74
CA PHE A 54 -5.44 -4.06 -0.50
C PHE A 54 -5.44 -5.57 -0.65
N THR A 55 -4.66 -6.10 -1.57
CA THR A 55 -4.62 -7.54 -1.86
C THR A 55 -3.39 -8.15 -1.21
N ALA A 56 -3.59 -9.12 -0.31
CA ALA A 56 -2.52 -9.76 0.44
C ALA A 56 -2.84 -11.21 0.79
N THR A 57 -1.78 -12.01 0.97
CA THR A 57 -1.82 -13.44 1.29
C THR A 57 -1.25 -13.72 2.68
N GLY A 58 -1.76 -14.73 3.37
CA GLY A 58 -1.30 -15.11 4.71
C GLY A 58 -1.72 -14.13 5.80
N THR A 59 -2.76 -13.36 5.55
CA THR A 59 -3.26 -12.33 6.46
C THR A 59 -3.96 -12.91 7.69
N PRO A 60 -4.01 -12.17 8.81
CA PRO A 60 -4.80 -12.58 9.97
C PRO A 60 -6.26 -12.86 9.64
N GLN A 61 -6.83 -12.11 8.69
CA GLN A 61 -8.21 -12.27 8.23
C GLN A 61 -8.38 -13.58 7.46
N GLN A 62 -7.44 -13.97 6.58
CA GLN A 62 -7.46 -15.27 5.90
C GLN A 62 -7.34 -16.41 6.92
N GLN A 63 -6.41 -16.30 7.87
CA GLN A 63 -6.23 -17.32 8.93
C GLN A 63 -7.52 -17.51 9.74
N LYS A 64 -8.17 -16.41 10.16
CA LYS A 64 -9.44 -16.44 10.87
C LYS A 64 -10.57 -17.07 10.05
N ALA A 65 -10.55 -16.89 8.74
CA ALA A 65 -11.54 -17.46 7.81
C ALA A 65 -11.21 -18.91 7.40
N GLY A 66 -10.11 -19.49 7.86
CA GLY A 66 -9.67 -20.85 7.48
C GLY A 66 -9.23 -20.95 6.01
N ILE A 67 -8.78 -19.85 5.43
CA ILE A 67 -8.32 -19.82 4.04
C ILE A 67 -6.83 -20.17 4.02
N ASP A 68 -6.51 -21.31 3.43
CA ASP A 68 -5.15 -21.73 3.14
C ASP A 68 -4.72 -21.13 1.78
N ASP A 69 -3.67 -20.32 1.80
CA ASP A 69 -3.16 -19.58 0.65
C ASP A 69 -1.65 -19.38 0.75
N SER A 70 -1.00 -19.12 -0.38
CA SER A 70 0.45 -18.90 -0.44
C SER A 70 0.83 -17.71 -1.32
N THR A 71 2.00 -17.14 -1.06
CA THR A 71 2.56 -16.08 -1.91
C THR A 71 2.84 -16.58 -3.33
N ASP A 72 3.15 -17.86 -3.51
CA ASP A 72 3.34 -18.46 -4.83
C ASP A 72 2.01 -18.53 -5.61
N ALA A 73 0.93 -18.99 -4.97
CA ALA A 73 -0.39 -18.97 -5.59
C ALA A 73 -0.86 -17.54 -5.92
N HIS A 74 -0.53 -16.58 -5.08
CA HIS A 74 -0.81 -15.16 -5.34
C HIS A 74 0.00 -14.65 -6.54
N PHE A 75 1.29 -14.95 -6.57
CA PHE A 75 2.19 -14.61 -7.67
C PHE A 75 1.70 -15.14 -9.02
N ASP A 76 1.22 -16.39 -9.06
CA ASP A 76 0.72 -17.03 -10.26
C ASP A 76 -0.66 -16.51 -10.72
N ASP A 77 -1.44 -15.98 -9.79
CA ASP A 77 -2.75 -15.38 -10.11
C ASP A 77 -2.64 -13.98 -10.72
N MET A 78 -1.65 -13.17 -10.30
CA MET A 78 -1.55 -11.76 -10.71
C MET A 78 -1.51 -11.54 -12.23
N PRO A 79 -0.78 -12.32 -13.05
CA PRO A 79 -0.76 -12.12 -14.50
C PRO A 79 -2.14 -12.26 -15.17
N LYS A 80 -3.07 -12.94 -14.52
CA LYS A 80 -4.43 -13.14 -15.04
C LYS A 80 -5.22 -11.83 -15.13
N PHE A 81 -4.86 -10.82 -14.30
CA PHE A 81 -5.46 -9.48 -14.35
C PHE A 81 -4.95 -8.65 -15.51
N ALA A 82 -3.71 -8.87 -15.93
CA ALA A 82 -3.05 -8.06 -16.94
C ALA A 82 -3.56 -8.35 -18.38
N GLY A 83 -4.15 -9.53 -18.62
CA GLY A 83 -4.67 -9.90 -19.94
C GLY A 83 -3.64 -9.68 -21.06
N PRO A 84 -3.96 -8.86 -22.09
CA PRO A 84 -3.04 -8.56 -23.18
C PRO A 84 -1.75 -7.86 -22.77
N ASP A 85 -1.75 -7.17 -21.64
CA ASP A 85 -0.60 -6.42 -21.11
C ASP A 85 0.33 -7.27 -20.24
N ALA A 86 0.08 -8.56 -20.08
CA ALA A 86 0.88 -9.46 -19.23
C ALA A 86 2.39 -9.44 -19.59
N GLY A 87 2.73 -9.22 -20.88
CA GLY A 87 4.12 -9.08 -21.32
C GLY A 87 4.85 -7.83 -20.81
N ARG A 88 4.13 -6.86 -20.22
CA ARG A 88 4.69 -5.63 -19.62
C ARG A 88 4.93 -5.78 -18.11
N ASP A 89 4.50 -6.89 -17.53
CA ASP A 89 4.68 -7.16 -16.11
C ASP A 89 6.16 -7.38 -15.75
N ASN A 90 6.55 -6.89 -14.58
CA ASN A 90 7.87 -7.12 -14.04
C ASN A 90 7.81 -8.20 -12.94
N PRO A 91 8.25 -9.44 -13.21
CA PRO A 91 8.12 -10.55 -12.27
C PRO A 91 8.95 -10.33 -10.98
N ILE A 92 10.02 -9.52 -11.03
CA ILE A 92 10.80 -9.18 -9.83
C ILE A 92 9.99 -8.30 -8.89
N LEU A 93 9.34 -7.26 -9.43
CA LEU A 93 8.49 -6.37 -8.64
C LEU A 93 7.24 -7.10 -8.13
N ARG A 94 6.66 -7.97 -8.97
CA ARG A 94 5.53 -8.81 -8.55
C ARG A 94 5.92 -9.73 -7.39
N ARG A 95 7.08 -10.36 -7.44
CA ARG A 95 7.59 -11.21 -6.35
C ARG A 95 7.78 -10.40 -5.07
N LEU A 96 8.44 -9.25 -5.18
CA LEU A 96 8.62 -8.32 -4.06
C LEU A 96 7.27 -7.93 -3.44
N PHE A 97 6.28 -7.63 -4.26
CA PHE A 97 4.95 -7.27 -3.78
C PHE A 97 4.29 -8.41 -3.00
N VAL A 98 4.16 -9.60 -3.58
CA VAL A 98 3.43 -10.69 -2.91
C VAL A 98 4.12 -11.19 -1.64
N ASP A 99 5.45 -11.13 -1.58
CA ASP A 99 6.21 -11.54 -0.41
C ASP A 99 6.08 -10.56 0.76
N ASN A 100 5.83 -9.28 0.48
CA ASN A 100 5.80 -8.22 1.51
C ASN A 100 4.39 -7.64 1.76
N ALA A 101 3.38 -8.03 0.97
CA ALA A 101 2.03 -7.46 1.08
C ALA A 101 1.40 -7.67 2.46
N ASN A 102 1.58 -8.86 3.07
CA ASN A 102 1.04 -9.13 4.40
C ASN A 102 1.69 -8.27 5.50
N ASP A 103 3.00 -8.07 5.43
CA ASP A 103 3.70 -7.24 6.40
C ASP A 103 3.29 -5.78 6.26
N THR A 104 3.12 -5.31 5.02
CA THR A 104 2.58 -3.97 4.74
C THR A 104 1.15 -3.82 5.26
N LEU A 105 0.28 -4.82 5.10
CA LEU A 105 -1.07 -4.80 5.67
C LEU A 105 -1.04 -4.69 7.19
N ARG A 106 -0.20 -5.48 7.85
CA ARG A 106 -0.01 -5.45 9.30
C ARG A 106 0.54 -4.11 9.79
N TRP A 107 1.48 -3.54 9.06
CA TRP A 107 2.03 -2.21 9.33
C TRP A 107 0.94 -1.12 9.27
N LEU A 108 0.10 -1.12 8.23
CA LEU A 108 -1.06 -0.23 8.14
C LEU A 108 -2.03 -0.42 9.31
N MET A 109 -2.33 -1.67 9.66
CA MET A 109 -3.19 -1.99 10.80
C MET A 109 -2.61 -1.50 12.14
N SER A 110 -1.29 -1.57 12.32
CA SER A 110 -0.62 -1.06 13.53
C SER A 110 -0.73 0.46 13.69
N MET A 111 -0.95 1.18 12.59
CA MET A 111 -1.24 2.62 12.59
C MET A 111 -2.73 2.95 12.72
N GLY A 112 -3.59 1.95 12.94
CA GLY A 112 -5.02 2.15 13.15
C GLY A 112 -5.87 2.08 11.86
N VAL A 113 -5.29 1.69 10.73
CA VAL A 113 -6.07 1.44 9.52
C VAL A 113 -6.84 0.13 9.66
N GLU A 114 -8.15 0.20 9.49
CA GLU A 114 -9.03 -0.96 9.59
C GLU A 114 -9.37 -1.51 8.21
N PHE A 115 -9.46 -2.85 8.12
CA PHE A 115 -9.77 -3.55 6.89
C PHE A 115 -10.92 -4.53 7.08
N PHE A 116 -11.81 -4.58 6.09
CA PHE A 116 -12.82 -5.60 5.92
C PHE A 116 -12.40 -6.60 4.84
N GLY A 117 -12.52 -7.89 5.11
CA GLY A 117 -12.14 -8.95 4.18
C GLY A 117 -11.74 -10.23 4.91
N PRO A 118 -11.16 -11.23 4.22
CA PRO A 118 -10.84 -11.20 2.79
C PRO A 118 -12.06 -11.41 1.90
N MET A 119 -12.09 -10.72 0.76
CA MET A 119 -13.15 -10.81 -0.24
C MET A 119 -12.65 -11.54 -1.50
N PRO A 120 -13.52 -12.29 -2.20
CA PRO A 120 -13.21 -12.81 -3.52
C PRO A 120 -13.00 -11.67 -4.54
N GLU A 121 -12.00 -11.82 -5.38
CA GLU A 121 -11.71 -10.91 -6.48
C GLU A 121 -11.21 -11.73 -7.69
N PRO A 122 -12.09 -12.32 -8.50
CA PRO A 122 -11.67 -13.04 -9.69
C PRO A 122 -10.85 -12.12 -10.63
N PRO A 123 -9.76 -12.64 -11.26
CA PRO A 123 -9.39 -14.03 -11.41
C PRO A 123 -8.49 -14.61 -10.30
N HIS A 124 -8.34 -13.98 -9.13
CA HIS A 124 -7.68 -14.62 -8.00
C HIS A 124 -8.37 -15.94 -7.63
N THR A 125 -7.60 -16.98 -7.39
CA THR A 125 -8.11 -18.31 -7.01
C THR A 125 -8.53 -18.39 -5.55
N LYS A 126 -8.07 -17.44 -4.72
CA LYS A 126 -8.39 -17.35 -3.29
C LYS A 126 -8.87 -15.93 -2.94
N PRO A 127 -9.73 -15.78 -1.91
CA PRO A 127 -10.08 -14.46 -1.38
C PRO A 127 -8.86 -13.77 -0.76
N ARG A 128 -8.42 -12.65 -1.36
CA ARG A 128 -7.23 -11.89 -0.95
C ARG A 128 -7.49 -10.40 -0.78
N MET A 129 -8.62 -9.91 -1.28
CA MET A 129 -8.94 -8.49 -1.26
C MET A 129 -9.41 -8.04 0.13
N HIS A 130 -8.74 -7.05 0.68
CA HIS A 130 -9.10 -6.38 1.93
C HIS A 130 -9.47 -4.94 1.62
N ASN A 131 -10.68 -4.53 1.94
CA ASN A 131 -11.14 -3.17 1.72
C ASN A 131 -10.94 -2.33 2.97
N VAL A 132 -10.31 -1.17 2.80
CA VAL A 132 -10.07 -0.23 3.90
C VAL A 132 -11.39 0.39 4.39
N LEU A 133 -11.53 0.56 5.68
CA LEU A 133 -12.69 1.17 6.32
C LEU A 133 -12.36 2.58 6.84
N PRO A 134 -13.30 3.53 6.75
CA PRO A 134 -14.57 3.46 6.00
C PRO A 134 -14.39 3.63 4.50
N ASN A 135 -13.25 4.10 4.03
CA ASN A 135 -12.87 4.31 2.62
C ASN A 135 -11.36 4.62 2.52
N SER A 136 -10.87 4.80 1.29
CA SER A 136 -9.45 5.04 0.98
C SER A 136 -8.81 6.25 1.67
N ARG A 137 -9.60 7.21 2.14
CA ARG A 137 -9.07 8.36 2.91
C ARG A 137 -8.54 7.95 4.29
N ALA A 138 -8.86 6.75 4.77
CA ALA A 138 -8.27 6.22 6.00
C ALA A 138 -6.75 6.02 5.91
N TYR A 139 -6.19 5.88 4.71
CA TYR A 139 -4.75 5.83 4.49
C TYR A 139 -4.03 7.18 4.71
N ILE A 140 -4.78 8.27 4.88
CA ILE A 140 -4.25 9.65 4.90
C ILE A 140 -4.44 10.31 6.27
N ARG A 141 -5.06 9.63 7.19
CA ARG A 141 -5.34 10.13 8.56
C ARG A 141 -4.24 9.70 9.55
#